data_1dcafde2b77a9e6005d2665419389855
#
_entry.id   1dcafde2b77a9e6005d2665419389855
#
_cell.length_a   1.000
_cell.length_b   1.000
_cell.length_c   1.000
_cell.angle_alpha   90.00
_cell.angle_beta   90.00
_cell.angle_gamma   90.00
#
_symmetry.space_group_name_H-M   'P 1'
#
loop_
_entity.id
_entity.type
_entity.pdbx_description
1 polymer ?
#
loop_
_entity_poly.entity_id
_entity_poly.type
_entity_poly.pdbx_seq_one_letter_code
_entity_poly.pdbx_strand_id
1 'polypeptide(L)'
;PPVSIMGCNIFKPLNGDNFLVGSFSGLFIWNIRNGSVTNYITGKPYVPPTGMTSPIGADMAAGLVEGTNSAFWFDYNHGAISLTHDNLTEMPQEILDASPMSLWNVSLEVHTGRIFEHLLGPFYILYVPIAGICLLIVLISGVVVWWKVYRK
;
A
#
# COMPACT_ATOMS: atom_id res chain seq x y z
N PRO A 1 -9.21 0.21 13.93
CA PRO A 1 -8.12 -0.57 13.34
C PRO A 1 -7.26 0.29 12.43
N PRO A 2 -5.99 -0.02 12.26
CA PRO A 2 -5.10 0.70 11.35
C PRO A 2 -5.42 0.32 9.91
N VAL A 3 -6.48 0.90 9.39
CA VAL A 3 -6.94 0.65 8.02
C VAL A 3 -6.40 1.78 7.16
N SER A 4 -5.69 1.42 6.09
CA SER A 4 -5.30 2.35 5.05
C SER A 4 -6.54 2.87 4.30
N ILE A 5 -6.44 4.06 3.69
CA ILE A 5 -7.46 4.57 2.76
C ILE A 5 -7.71 3.61 1.59
N MET A 6 -6.75 2.72 1.30
CA MET A 6 -6.84 1.68 0.26
C MET A 6 -7.55 0.41 0.75
N GLY A 7 -7.96 0.35 2.00
CA GLY A 7 -8.71 -0.77 2.57
C GLY A 7 -7.90 -1.72 3.44
N CYS A 8 -8.53 -2.84 3.79
CA CYS A 8 -7.97 -3.92 4.59
C CYS A 8 -7.98 -5.21 3.76
N ASN A 9 -6.81 -5.83 3.58
CA ASN A 9 -6.64 -7.04 2.78
C ASN A 9 -6.67 -8.31 3.62
N ILE A 10 -6.34 -8.19 4.92
CA ILE A 10 -6.32 -9.30 5.86
C ILE A 10 -7.12 -8.87 7.08
N PHE A 11 -8.11 -9.68 7.45
CA PHE A 11 -8.85 -9.51 8.70
C PHE A 11 -9.20 -10.88 9.27
N LYS A 12 -8.50 -11.26 10.35
CA LYS A 12 -8.60 -12.59 10.91
C LYS A 12 -8.57 -12.55 12.44
N PRO A 13 -9.44 -13.31 13.15
CA PRO A 13 -9.30 -13.50 14.57
C PRO A 13 -8.04 -14.29 14.89
N LEU A 14 -7.26 -13.86 15.88
CA LEU A 14 -6.09 -14.57 16.41
C LEU A 14 -6.44 -15.33 17.67
N ASN A 15 -6.68 -14.62 18.75
CA ASN A 15 -7.02 -15.17 20.05
C ASN A 15 -7.79 -14.16 20.89
N GLY A 16 -8.85 -14.61 21.57
CA GLY A 16 -9.67 -13.74 22.40
C GLY A 16 -10.17 -12.51 21.66
N ASP A 17 -9.75 -11.33 22.12
CA ASP A 17 -10.18 -10.04 21.57
C ASP A 17 -9.20 -9.48 20.51
N ASN A 18 -8.18 -10.26 20.10
CA ASN A 18 -7.16 -9.83 19.15
C ASN A 18 -7.47 -10.28 17.73
N PHE A 19 -7.29 -9.37 16.79
CA PHE A 19 -7.43 -9.61 15.36
C PHE A 19 -6.13 -9.29 14.63
N LEU A 20 -5.77 -10.12 13.67
CA LEU A 20 -4.74 -9.82 12.68
C LEU A 20 -5.36 -8.94 11.60
N VAL A 21 -4.78 -7.77 11.38
CA VAL A 21 -5.24 -6.79 10.41
C VAL A 21 -4.10 -6.45 9.47
N GLY A 22 -4.27 -6.76 8.19
CA GLY A 22 -3.31 -6.41 7.16
C GLY A 22 -3.90 -5.37 6.21
N SER A 23 -3.13 -4.33 5.94
CA SER A 23 -3.51 -3.23 5.05
C SER A 23 -2.31 -2.75 4.25
N PHE A 24 -2.51 -1.74 3.41
CA PHE A 24 -1.41 -1.06 2.71
C PHE A 24 -0.44 -0.32 3.64
N SER A 25 -0.81 -0.18 4.92
CA SER A 25 0.05 0.43 5.94
C SER A 25 0.90 -0.58 6.72
N GLY A 26 0.65 -1.86 6.56
CA GLY A 26 1.38 -2.93 7.23
C GLY A 26 0.50 -4.05 7.80
N LEU A 27 1.11 -4.90 8.61
CA LEU A 27 0.46 -6.02 9.30
C LEU A 27 0.45 -5.75 10.82
N PHE A 28 -0.74 -5.80 11.43
CA PHE A 28 -0.97 -5.36 12.79
C PHE A 28 -1.78 -6.37 13.59
N ILE A 29 -1.57 -6.38 14.90
CA ILE A 29 -2.48 -6.97 15.87
C ILE A 29 -3.33 -5.85 16.45
N TRP A 30 -4.64 -5.95 16.28
CA TRP A 30 -5.62 -5.02 16.84
C TRP A 30 -6.45 -5.70 17.93
N ASN A 31 -6.46 -5.11 19.12
CA ASN A 31 -7.33 -5.55 20.19
C ASN A 31 -8.65 -4.75 20.15
N ILE A 32 -9.77 -5.47 19.92
CA ILE A 32 -11.08 -4.83 19.74
C ILE A 32 -11.60 -4.20 21.04
N ARG A 33 -11.19 -4.71 22.21
CA ARG A 33 -11.73 -4.29 23.50
C ARG A 33 -11.11 -2.99 23.98
N ASN A 34 -9.79 -2.85 23.87
CA ASN A 34 -9.07 -1.67 24.35
C ASN A 34 -8.59 -0.75 23.23
N GLY A 35 -8.78 -1.15 21.96
CA GLY A 35 -8.39 -0.39 20.79
C GLY A 35 -6.89 -0.36 20.52
N SER A 36 -6.07 -1.08 21.29
CA SER A 36 -4.62 -1.08 21.08
C SER A 36 -4.25 -1.72 19.75
N VAL A 37 -3.23 -1.16 19.12
CA VAL A 37 -2.68 -1.63 17.85
C VAL A 37 -1.20 -1.84 18.00
N THR A 38 -0.72 -3.02 17.63
CA THR A 38 0.68 -3.39 17.67
C THR A 38 1.11 -3.86 16.29
N ASN A 39 2.25 -3.38 15.80
CA ASN A 39 2.83 -3.90 14.55
C ASN A 39 3.21 -5.37 14.77
N TYR A 40 2.74 -6.24 13.89
CA TYR A 40 2.94 -7.69 14.02
C TYR A 40 4.40 -8.10 13.92
N ILE A 41 5.15 -7.42 13.03
CA ILE A 41 6.55 -7.76 12.72
C ILE A 41 7.48 -7.28 13.84
N THR A 42 7.32 -6.02 14.26
CA THR A 42 8.24 -5.39 15.20
C THR A 42 7.82 -5.57 16.67
N GLY A 43 6.58 -6.00 16.93
CA GLY A 43 6.00 -6.08 18.26
C GLY A 43 5.81 -4.72 18.96
N LYS A 44 6.06 -3.61 18.28
CA LYS A 44 5.94 -2.26 18.85
C LYS A 44 4.53 -1.71 18.69
N PRO A 45 4.08 -0.85 19.64
CA PRO A 45 2.84 -0.12 19.47
C PRO A 45 2.84 0.66 18.16
N TYR A 46 1.72 0.60 17.43
CA TYR A 46 1.56 1.37 16.20
C TYR A 46 1.36 2.84 16.52
N VAL A 47 2.17 3.67 15.90
CA VAL A 47 2.03 5.13 15.94
C VAL A 47 1.66 5.58 14.53
N PRO A 48 0.48 6.20 14.36
CA PRO A 48 0.11 6.73 13.05
C PRO A 48 1.14 7.75 12.57
N PRO A 49 1.56 7.69 11.31
CA PRO A 49 2.48 8.67 10.76
C PRO A 49 1.86 10.06 10.76
N THR A 50 2.66 11.07 11.07
CA THR A 50 2.25 12.48 11.06
C THR A 50 2.78 13.16 9.80
N GLY A 51 1.93 13.95 9.14
CA GLY A 51 2.30 14.70 7.93
C GLY A 51 1.90 13.99 6.63
N MET A 52 2.50 14.45 5.53
CA MET A 52 2.28 13.86 4.21
C MET A 52 3.13 12.60 4.08
N THR A 53 2.49 11.44 4.13
CA THR A 53 3.14 10.14 4.00
C THR A 53 2.54 9.38 2.82
N SER A 54 3.31 8.44 2.26
CA SER A 54 2.79 7.50 1.28
C SER A 54 1.59 6.76 1.86
N PRO A 55 0.49 6.60 1.12
CA PRO A 55 -0.62 5.72 1.50
C PRO A 55 -0.21 4.24 1.51
N ILE A 56 0.94 3.92 0.93
CA ILE A 56 1.52 2.59 0.86
C ILE A 56 2.72 2.56 1.81
N GLY A 57 2.63 1.75 2.86
CA GLY A 57 3.72 1.54 3.81
C GLY A 57 4.85 0.68 3.25
N ALA A 58 5.97 0.64 3.97
CA ALA A 58 7.11 -0.21 3.62
C ALA A 58 6.73 -1.71 3.68
N ASP A 59 5.88 -2.09 4.62
CA ASP A 59 5.44 -3.47 4.87
C ASP A 59 3.98 -3.65 4.42
N MET A 60 3.70 -3.38 3.17
CA MET A 60 2.35 -3.45 2.61
C MET A 60 1.84 -4.90 2.58
N ALA A 61 0.83 -5.20 3.40
CA ALA A 61 0.22 -6.51 3.45
C ALA A 61 -0.71 -6.73 2.24
N ALA A 62 -0.28 -7.58 1.30
CA ALA A 62 -1.06 -7.93 0.12
C ALA A 62 -1.96 -9.16 0.35
N GLY A 63 -1.55 -10.11 1.17
CA GLY A 63 -2.33 -11.31 1.47
C GLY A 63 -1.71 -12.18 2.56
N LEU A 64 -2.49 -13.17 3.01
CA LEU A 64 -2.08 -14.20 3.97
C LEU A 64 -2.51 -15.55 3.44
N VAL A 65 -1.59 -16.50 3.42
CA VAL A 65 -1.87 -17.91 3.12
C VAL A 65 -1.47 -18.76 4.30
N GLU A 66 -2.37 -19.63 4.74
CA GLU A 66 -2.15 -20.53 5.85
C GLU A 66 -2.27 -21.98 5.39
N GLY A 67 -1.26 -22.75 5.72
CA GLY A 67 -1.24 -24.21 5.61
C GLY A 67 -1.36 -24.87 6.97
N THR A 68 -1.27 -26.18 7.02
CA THR A 68 -1.42 -26.97 8.25
C THR A 68 -0.34 -26.64 9.30
N ASN A 69 0.89 -26.38 8.86
CA ASN A 69 2.04 -26.12 9.73
C ASN A 69 2.82 -24.86 9.34
N SER A 70 2.30 -24.05 8.44
CA SER A 70 2.99 -22.86 7.93
C SER A 70 1.99 -21.78 7.59
N ALA A 71 2.40 -20.55 7.82
CA ALA A 71 1.67 -19.39 7.37
C ALA A 71 2.63 -18.45 6.65
N PHE A 72 2.20 -17.89 5.55
CA PHE A 72 2.98 -16.93 4.75
C PHE A 72 2.18 -15.66 4.60
N TRP A 73 2.82 -14.56 4.93
CA TRP A 73 2.36 -13.22 4.61
C TRP A 73 3.00 -12.75 3.31
N PHE A 74 2.21 -12.20 2.42
CA PHE A 74 2.68 -11.63 1.18
C PHE A 74 2.80 -10.12 1.33
N ASP A 75 4.02 -9.65 1.23
CA ASP A 75 4.36 -8.23 1.19
C ASP A 75 4.62 -7.79 -0.24
N TYR A 76 4.17 -6.59 -0.59
CA TYR A 76 4.33 -6.06 -1.94
C TYR A 76 5.79 -5.81 -2.32
N ASN A 77 6.62 -5.43 -1.35
CA ASN A 77 8.02 -5.06 -1.57
C ASN A 77 8.98 -6.24 -1.36
N HIS A 78 8.65 -7.16 -0.44
CA HIS A 78 9.55 -8.22 0.02
C HIS A 78 9.11 -9.62 -0.43
N GLY A 79 7.95 -9.74 -1.10
CA GLY A 79 7.43 -11.02 -1.56
C GLY A 79 6.80 -11.85 -0.43
N ALA A 80 7.05 -13.16 -0.40
CA ALA A 80 6.50 -14.05 0.62
C ALA A 80 7.37 -14.10 1.86
N ILE A 81 6.79 -13.80 3.02
CA ILE A 81 7.47 -13.84 4.32
C ILE A 81 6.82 -14.92 5.18
N SER A 82 7.62 -15.86 5.69
CA SER A 82 7.14 -16.91 6.58
C SER A 82 6.77 -16.33 7.94
N LEU A 83 5.59 -16.68 8.43
CA LEU A 83 5.11 -16.35 9.79
C LEU A 83 5.29 -17.50 10.76
N THR A 84 5.90 -18.59 10.32
CA THR A 84 6.07 -19.83 11.10
C THR A 84 7.39 -19.75 11.85
N HIS A 85 7.32 -19.87 13.19
CA HIS A 85 8.45 -19.74 14.12
C HIS A 85 9.08 -18.34 14.19
N ASP A 86 9.91 -18.14 15.19
CA ASP A 86 10.50 -16.84 15.60
C ASP A 86 11.39 -16.13 14.57
N ASN A 87 11.57 -16.71 13.39
CA ASN A 87 12.36 -16.16 12.30
C ASN A 87 11.45 -15.87 11.10
N LEU A 88 11.22 -14.60 10.84
CA LEU A 88 10.67 -14.14 9.57
C LEU A 88 11.72 -14.38 8.47
N THR A 89 11.46 -15.33 7.60
CA THR A 89 12.35 -15.63 6.48
C THR A 89 11.76 -14.99 5.23
N GLU A 90 12.43 -14.01 4.71
CA GLU A 90 12.06 -13.34 3.46
C GLU A 90 12.32 -14.26 2.25
N MET A 91 11.63 -13.99 1.16
CA MET A 91 11.88 -14.67 -0.11
C MET A 91 13.31 -14.37 -0.58
N PRO A 92 14.06 -15.38 -1.05
CA PRO A 92 15.40 -15.14 -1.59
C PRO A 92 15.40 -14.09 -2.69
N GLN A 93 16.36 -13.15 -2.65
CA GLN A 93 16.46 -12.05 -3.58
C GLN A 93 16.55 -12.52 -5.05
N GLU A 94 17.21 -13.65 -5.28
CA GLU A 94 17.31 -14.26 -6.62
C GLU A 94 15.94 -14.58 -7.24
N ILE A 95 14.95 -14.98 -6.41
CA ILE A 95 13.58 -15.27 -6.87
C ILE A 95 12.84 -13.95 -7.14
N LEU A 96 13.03 -12.94 -6.31
CA LEU A 96 12.44 -11.62 -6.51
C LEU A 96 12.96 -10.98 -7.82
N ASP A 97 14.27 -11.04 -8.05
CA ASP A 97 14.92 -10.49 -9.24
C ASP A 97 14.52 -11.26 -10.52
N ALA A 98 14.28 -12.56 -10.41
CA ALA A 98 13.81 -13.39 -11.52
C ALA A 98 12.32 -13.20 -11.85
N SER A 99 11.55 -12.56 -10.96
CA SER A 99 10.11 -12.33 -11.13
C SER A 99 9.86 -10.93 -11.68
N PRO A 100 9.68 -10.75 -13.01
CA PRO A 100 9.44 -9.43 -13.56
C PRO A 100 8.14 -8.85 -13.02
N MET A 101 8.16 -7.56 -12.75
CA MET A 101 6.97 -6.83 -12.32
C MET A 101 5.87 -6.98 -13.38
N SER A 102 4.66 -7.37 -12.98
CA SER A 102 3.53 -7.50 -13.89
C SER A 102 3.18 -6.14 -14.52
N LEU A 103 2.64 -6.15 -15.73
CA LEU A 103 2.14 -4.91 -16.38
C LEU A 103 1.09 -4.18 -15.54
N TRP A 104 0.32 -4.92 -14.77
CA TRP A 104 -0.62 -4.34 -13.81
C TRP A 104 0.10 -3.53 -12.72
N ASN A 105 1.15 -4.09 -12.12
CA ASN A 105 1.92 -3.42 -11.09
C ASN A 105 2.67 -2.20 -11.67
N VAL A 106 3.27 -2.33 -12.84
CA VAL A 106 3.89 -1.19 -13.54
C VAL A 106 2.87 -0.07 -13.78
N SER A 107 1.67 -0.43 -14.25
CA SER A 107 0.59 0.54 -14.46
C SER A 107 0.17 1.23 -13.16
N LEU A 108 0.10 0.48 -12.06
CA LEU A 108 -0.22 1.01 -10.73
C LEU A 108 0.88 1.96 -10.23
N GLU A 109 2.15 1.60 -10.38
CA GLU A 109 3.29 2.45 -10.02
C GLU A 109 3.31 3.78 -10.78
N VAL A 110 3.00 3.74 -12.09
CA VAL A 110 2.87 4.94 -12.92
C VAL A 110 1.65 5.75 -12.52
N HIS A 111 0.49 5.10 -12.33
CA HIS A 111 -0.76 5.79 -12.00
C HIS A 111 -0.69 6.52 -10.66
N THR A 112 -0.05 5.92 -9.67
CA THR A 112 0.13 6.52 -8.35
C THR A 112 1.29 7.52 -8.30
N GLY A 113 2.14 7.55 -9.32
CA GLY A 113 3.36 8.36 -9.37
C GLY A 113 4.51 7.76 -8.55
N ARG A 114 4.34 6.57 -7.96
CA ARG A 114 5.33 5.94 -7.09
C ARG A 114 6.63 5.62 -7.85
N ILE A 115 6.57 5.38 -9.14
CA ILE A 115 7.75 5.20 -9.99
C ILE A 115 8.73 6.39 -9.89
N PHE A 116 8.25 7.57 -9.50
CA PHE A 116 9.07 8.77 -9.32
C PHE A 116 9.53 8.99 -7.87
N GLU A 117 9.21 8.08 -6.95
CA GLU A 117 9.55 8.21 -5.53
C GLU A 117 11.05 8.36 -5.30
N HIS A 118 11.87 7.63 -6.06
CA HIS A 118 13.34 7.71 -5.98
C HIS A 118 13.92 9.07 -6.39
N LEU A 119 13.18 9.87 -7.19
CA LEU A 119 13.59 11.21 -7.64
C LEU A 119 12.98 12.31 -6.77
N LEU A 120 11.72 12.16 -6.39
CA LEU A 120 10.91 13.20 -5.75
C LEU A 120 10.75 12.99 -4.24
N GLY A 121 11.22 11.84 -3.71
CA GLY A 121 10.96 11.48 -2.33
C GLY A 121 9.45 11.52 -2.03
N PRO A 122 9.01 11.97 -0.85
CA PRO A 122 7.60 11.98 -0.46
C PRO A 122 6.70 12.88 -1.33
N PHE A 123 7.31 13.76 -2.15
CA PHE A 123 6.55 14.66 -3.04
C PHE A 123 5.96 13.96 -4.27
N TYR A 124 6.33 12.70 -4.55
CA TYR A 124 5.71 11.94 -5.64
C TYR A 124 4.18 11.86 -5.53
N ILE A 125 3.64 11.92 -4.30
CA ILE A 125 2.20 11.95 -4.02
C ILE A 125 1.48 13.09 -4.77
N LEU A 126 2.18 14.20 -5.04
CA LEU A 126 1.62 15.35 -5.76
C LEU A 126 1.48 15.09 -7.27
N TYR A 127 2.05 14.02 -7.80
CA TYR A 127 1.97 13.68 -9.22
C TYR A 127 0.52 13.59 -9.72
N VAL A 128 -0.32 12.83 -9.03
CA VAL A 128 -1.72 12.63 -9.44
C VAL A 128 -2.54 13.92 -9.36
N PRO A 129 -2.51 14.70 -8.26
CA PRO A 129 -3.19 16.01 -8.19
C PRO A 129 -2.73 16.99 -9.27
N ILE A 130 -1.42 17.08 -9.53
CA ILE A 130 -0.87 17.98 -10.54
C ILE A 130 -1.33 17.55 -11.94
N ALA A 131 -1.24 16.27 -12.27
CA ALA A 131 -1.73 15.74 -13.54
C ALA A 131 -3.24 16.01 -13.72
N GLY A 132 -4.03 15.86 -12.65
CA GLY A 132 -5.45 16.17 -12.65
C GLY A 132 -5.74 17.65 -12.94
N ILE A 133 -4.99 18.56 -12.32
CA ILE A 133 -5.10 20.00 -12.58
C ILE A 133 -4.72 20.34 -14.03
N CYS A 134 -3.63 19.77 -14.54
CA CYS A 134 -3.23 19.94 -15.94
C CYS A 134 -4.32 19.49 -16.91
N LEU A 135 -4.90 18.31 -16.68
CA LEU A 135 -6.01 17.80 -17.47
C LEU A 135 -7.22 18.72 -17.43
N LEU A 136 -7.57 19.25 -16.25
CA LEU A 136 -8.67 20.21 -16.08
C LEU A 136 -8.45 21.48 -16.90
N ILE A 137 -7.23 22.02 -16.87
CA ILE A 137 -6.85 23.22 -17.66
C ILE A 137 -7.02 22.95 -19.16
N VAL A 138 -6.56 21.78 -19.63
CA VAL A 138 -6.71 21.37 -21.04
C VAL A 138 -8.19 21.26 -21.42
N LEU A 139 -9.02 20.65 -20.60
CA LEU A 139 -10.45 20.53 -20.84
C LEU A 139 -11.15 21.89 -20.89
N ILE A 140 -10.88 22.76 -19.93
CA ILE A 140 -11.45 24.11 -19.89
C ILE A 140 -11.03 24.91 -21.12
N SER A 141 -9.73 24.87 -21.47
CA SER A 141 -9.21 25.58 -22.64
C SER A 141 -9.86 25.07 -23.93
N GLY A 142 -10.07 23.76 -24.06
CA GLY A 142 -10.77 23.15 -25.18
C GLY A 142 -12.22 23.64 -25.32
N VAL A 143 -12.94 23.68 -24.20
CA VAL A 143 -14.33 24.23 -24.18
C VAL A 143 -14.36 25.71 -24.57
N VAL A 144 -13.43 26.53 -24.06
CA VAL A 144 -13.34 27.96 -24.41
C VAL A 144 -13.06 28.17 -25.90
N VAL A 145 -12.11 27.38 -26.46
CA VAL A 145 -11.80 27.46 -27.90
C VAL A 145 -12.99 27.04 -28.72
N TRP A 146 -13.61 25.90 -28.38
CA TRP A 146 -14.83 25.42 -29.06
C TRP A 146 -15.93 26.47 -29.03
N TRP A 147 -16.21 27.03 -27.86
CA TRP A 147 -17.20 28.09 -27.69
C TRP A 147 -16.93 29.33 -28.56
N LYS A 148 -15.68 29.79 -28.61
CA LYS A 148 -15.30 30.99 -29.43
C LYS A 148 -15.40 30.73 -30.94
N VAL A 149 -15.09 29.49 -31.37
CA VAL A 149 -15.06 29.14 -32.81
C VAL A 149 -16.44 28.79 -33.34
N TYR A 150 -17.24 28.05 -32.57
CA TYR A 150 -18.51 27.48 -33.09
C TYR A 150 -19.76 28.16 -32.61
N ARG A 151 -19.69 29.04 -31.64
CA ARG A 151 -20.83 29.88 -31.25
C ARG A 151 -20.83 31.16 -32.07
N LYS A 152 -21.18 31.06 -33.37
CA LYS A 152 -21.58 32.19 -34.22
C LYS A 152 -23.07 32.22 -34.35
#